data_fd69f3c33b5ecb5c2abe76a0fbb39b53
#
_entry.id   fd69f3c33b5ecb5c2abe76a0fbb39b53
#
_cell.length_a   1.000
_cell.length_b   1.000
_cell.length_c   1.000
_cell.angle_alpha   90.00
_cell.angle_beta   90.00
_cell.angle_gamma   90.00
#
_symmetry.space_group_name_H-M   'P 1'
#
loop_
_entity.id
_entity.type
_entity.pdbx_description
1 polymer ?
#
loop_
_entity_poly.entity_id
_entity_poly.type
_entity_poly.pdbx_seq_one_letter_code
_entity_poly.pdbx_strand_id
1 'polypeptide(L)'
;MLLPYLNKDIIEAGCDEAGRGCLAGAVYAAAVILPSDFHNELLNDSKQLTERQRYQLREVIEREALAWAVGIVTPEEIDKINILNASFLAMHRAVDQLKVRPEHLLIDGNRFKKYQDLPHTTVVKGDGKYLSIAAASILAKTYRDDYMNALHQKYPFYDWNKNKGYPTKKHRAAIRERGTTPYHRMTFNLLGEDPQLSFEF
;
A
#
# COMPACT_ATOMS: atom_id res chain seq x y z
N MET A 1 7.72 15.96 14.23
CA MET A 1 6.24 15.93 14.31
C MET A 1 5.70 16.04 12.89
N LEU A 2 4.70 15.23 12.52
CA LEU A 2 4.09 15.29 11.20
C LEU A 2 3.19 16.52 11.08
N LEU A 3 3.09 17.06 9.86
CA LEU A 3 2.20 18.18 9.56
C LEU A 3 0.75 17.68 9.48
N PRO A 4 -0.22 18.40 10.05
CA PRO A 4 -1.62 17.99 10.02
C PRO A 4 -2.24 18.11 8.61
N TYR A 5 -1.83 19.10 7.83
CA TYR A 5 -2.34 19.40 6.48
C TYR A 5 -1.30 20.17 5.65
N LEU A 6 -1.48 20.24 4.35
CA LEU A 6 -0.78 21.15 3.45
C LEU A 6 -1.53 22.49 3.38
N ASN A 7 -2.86 22.46 3.28
CA ASN A 7 -3.72 23.63 3.31
C ASN A 7 -4.86 23.43 4.33
N LYS A 8 -4.92 24.32 5.32
CA LYS A 8 -5.88 24.24 6.43
C LYS A 8 -7.34 24.44 6.01
N ASP A 9 -7.58 25.19 4.93
CA ASP A 9 -8.90 25.70 4.57
C ASP A 9 -9.67 24.78 3.61
N ILE A 10 -9.09 23.62 3.26
CA ILE A 10 -9.70 22.64 2.33
C ILE A 10 -9.66 21.22 2.91
N ILE A 11 -10.57 20.39 2.43
CA ILE A 11 -10.62 18.97 2.82
C ILE A 11 -9.58 18.19 2.03
N GLU A 12 -8.52 17.76 2.70
CA GLU A 12 -7.43 16.98 2.10
C GLU A 12 -7.53 15.50 2.44
N ALA A 13 -7.33 14.64 1.44
CA ALA A 13 -7.14 13.20 1.66
C ALA A 13 -5.67 12.81 1.42
N GLY A 14 -5.05 12.18 2.40
CA GLY A 14 -3.75 11.53 2.24
C GLY A 14 -3.90 10.15 1.63
N CYS A 15 -3.03 9.80 0.67
CA CYS A 15 -3.03 8.51 -0.03
C CYS A 15 -1.64 7.87 0.01
N ASP A 16 -1.59 6.57 0.28
CA ASP A 16 -0.39 5.75 0.21
C ASP A 16 -0.74 4.31 -0.20
N GLU A 17 0.25 3.55 -0.66
CA GLU A 17 0.08 2.16 -1.07
C GLU A 17 1.05 1.19 -0.37
N ALA A 18 0.65 -0.08 -0.31
CA ALA A 18 1.43 -1.20 0.19
C ALA A 18 1.49 -2.36 -0.80
N GLY A 19 2.66 -2.98 -0.91
CA GLY A 19 2.83 -4.22 -1.66
C GLY A 19 3.36 -4.07 -3.08
N ARG A 20 3.94 -2.93 -3.49
CA ARG A 20 4.49 -2.74 -4.85
C ARG A 20 5.58 -3.74 -5.21
N GLY A 21 6.57 -3.91 -4.36
CA GLY A 21 7.74 -4.77 -4.60
C GLY A 21 7.53 -6.26 -4.33
N CYS A 22 6.30 -6.70 -4.08
CA CYS A 22 6.00 -8.09 -3.76
C CYS A 22 5.83 -8.95 -5.02
N LEU A 23 6.31 -10.21 -4.95
CA LEU A 23 6.11 -11.22 -6.01
C LEU A 23 4.70 -11.81 -6.00
N ALA A 24 4.00 -11.71 -4.89
CA ALA A 24 2.66 -12.26 -4.72
C ALA A 24 1.74 -11.32 -3.94
N GLY A 25 0.46 -11.48 -4.16
CA GLY A 25 -0.60 -10.74 -3.51
C GLY A 25 -0.95 -9.43 -4.22
N ALA A 26 -2.14 -8.94 -3.88
CA ALA A 26 -2.67 -7.67 -4.40
C ALA A 26 -1.85 -6.46 -3.91
N VAL A 27 -1.94 -5.35 -4.63
CA VAL A 27 -1.54 -4.03 -4.13
C VAL A 27 -2.74 -3.42 -3.42
N TYR A 28 -2.49 -2.82 -2.27
CA TYR A 28 -3.47 -2.13 -1.44
C TYR A 28 -3.10 -0.66 -1.38
N ALA A 29 -4.05 0.23 -1.54
CA ALA A 29 -3.88 1.64 -1.24
C ALA A 29 -4.98 2.10 -0.28
N ALA A 30 -4.70 3.13 0.49
CA ALA A 30 -5.71 3.76 1.31
C ALA A 30 -5.78 5.26 1.02
N ALA A 31 -6.95 5.83 1.27
CA ALA A 31 -7.20 7.26 1.29
C ALA A 31 -7.80 7.63 2.65
N VAL A 32 -7.27 8.65 3.31
CA VAL A 32 -7.68 9.06 4.66
C VAL A 32 -7.86 10.57 4.75
N ILE A 33 -9.01 11.00 5.26
CA ILE A 33 -9.31 12.38 5.62
C ILE A 33 -9.35 12.45 7.15
N LEU A 34 -8.44 13.21 7.75
CA LEU A 34 -8.39 13.41 9.19
C LEU A 34 -9.06 14.73 9.60
N PRO A 35 -9.62 14.82 10.82
CA PRO A 35 -9.99 16.11 11.39
C PRO A 35 -8.78 17.05 11.48
N SER A 36 -8.98 18.36 11.35
CA SER A 36 -7.90 19.35 11.40
C SER A 36 -7.18 19.44 12.76
N ASP A 37 -7.84 18.99 13.82
CA ASP A 37 -7.33 18.90 15.19
C ASP A 37 -6.84 17.49 15.57
N PHE A 38 -6.83 16.55 14.62
CA PHE A 38 -6.33 15.20 14.87
C PHE A 38 -4.86 15.25 15.34
N HIS A 39 -4.62 14.62 16.48
CA HIS A 39 -3.29 14.49 17.06
C HIS A 39 -3.04 13.08 17.58
N ASN A 40 -1.89 12.50 17.20
CA ASN A 40 -1.46 11.22 17.74
C ASN A 40 0.07 11.13 17.71
N GLU A 41 0.69 11.06 18.88
CA GLU A 41 2.15 11.04 19.02
C GLU A 41 2.81 9.78 18.46
N LEU A 42 2.08 8.67 18.42
CA LEU A 42 2.58 7.40 17.86
C LEU A 42 2.53 7.37 16.34
N LEU A 43 1.69 8.22 15.71
CA LEU A 43 1.56 8.22 14.25
C LEU A 43 2.81 8.80 13.61
N ASN A 44 3.55 7.95 12.90
CA ASN A 44 4.78 8.25 12.20
C ASN A 44 4.92 7.32 10.99
N ASP A 45 6.02 7.42 10.24
CA ASP A 45 6.36 6.49 9.16
C ASP A 45 6.11 5.03 9.60
N SER A 46 5.22 4.35 8.89
CA SER A 46 4.77 2.98 9.23
C SER A 46 5.91 1.97 9.32
N LYS A 47 7.04 2.25 8.67
CA LYS A 47 8.24 1.40 8.67
C LYS A 47 9.01 1.47 9.99
N GLN A 48 8.84 2.54 10.76
CA GLN A 48 9.46 2.73 12.07
C GLN A 48 8.63 2.11 13.21
N LEU A 49 7.39 1.71 12.93
CA LEU A 49 6.46 1.16 13.89
C LEU A 49 6.53 -0.37 13.93
N THR A 50 6.36 -0.93 15.12
CA THR A 50 6.14 -2.37 15.30
C THR A 50 4.78 -2.77 14.71
N GLU A 51 4.60 -4.06 14.41
CA GLU A 51 3.32 -4.59 13.94
C GLU A 51 2.18 -4.26 14.92
N ARG A 52 2.39 -4.49 16.23
CA ARG A 52 1.42 -4.16 17.27
C ARG A 52 1.01 -2.69 17.25
N GLN A 53 1.96 -1.76 17.13
CA GLN A 53 1.66 -0.33 17.08
C GLN A 53 0.86 0.04 15.82
N ARG A 54 1.17 -0.58 14.67
CA ARG A 54 0.37 -0.35 13.44
C ARG A 54 -1.08 -0.79 13.61
N TYR A 55 -1.35 -1.95 14.23
CA TYR A 55 -2.72 -2.39 14.46
C TYR A 55 -3.46 -1.51 15.49
N GLN A 56 -2.79 -1.06 16.53
CA GLN A 56 -3.38 -0.09 17.48
C GLN A 56 -3.73 1.24 16.78
N LEU A 57 -2.82 1.76 15.94
CA LEU A 57 -3.08 2.97 15.16
C LEU A 57 -4.18 2.80 14.13
N ARG A 58 -4.30 1.64 13.52
CA ARG A 58 -5.40 1.32 12.61
C ARG A 58 -6.75 1.54 13.28
N GLU A 59 -6.97 0.98 14.48
CA GLU A 59 -8.22 1.14 15.23
C GLU A 59 -8.51 2.62 15.55
N VAL A 60 -7.48 3.39 15.88
CA VAL A 60 -7.60 4.83 16.13
C VAL A 60 -8.00 5.57 14.84
N ILE A 61 -7.30 5.31 13.74
CA ILE A 61 -7.57 5.95 12.44
C ILE A 61 -8.98 5.64 11.96
N GLU A 62 -9.40 4.36 12.02
CA GLU A 62 -10.73 3.92 11.60
C GLU A 62 -11.85 4.58 12.41
N ARG A 63 -11.62 4.85 13.69
CA ARG A 63 -12.58 5.50 14.60
C ARG A 63 -12.62 7.02 14.44
N GLU A 64 -11.45 7.68 14.26
CA GLU A 64 -11.31 9.13 14.39
C GLU A 64 -11.22 9.86 13.05
N ALA A 65 -10.93 9.18 11.94
CA ALA A 65 -10.94 9.79 10.62
C ALA A 65 -12.34 10.25 10.21
N LEU A 66 -12.45 11.40 9.57
CA LEU A 66 -13.69 11.89 8.96
C LEU A 66 -14.18 10.96 7.85
N ALA A 67 -13.24 10.43 7.08
CA ALA A 67 -13.47 9.38 6.10
C ALA A 67 -12.18 8.61 5.83
N TRP A 68 -12.30 7.34 5.56
CA TRP A 68 -11.22 6.50 5.04
C TRP A 68 -11.76 5.38 4.17
N ALA A 69 -10.94 4.90 3.27
CA ALA A 69 -11.26 3.74 2.45
C ALA A 69 -9.99 3.05 1.94
N VAL A 70 -10.13 1.79 1.53
CA VAL A 70 -9.05 0.97 1.00
C VAL A 70 -9.40 0.49 -0.41
N GLY A 71 -8.52 0.77 -1.36
CA GLY A 71 -8.61 0.29 -2.73
C GLY A 71 -7.65 -0.87 -2.97
N ILE A 72 -8.07 -1.84 -3.76
CA ILE A 72 -7.34 -3.08 -4.01
C ILE A 72 -7.23 -3.31 -5.52
N VAL A 73 -6.04 -3.75 -5.96
CA VAL A 73 -5.80 -4.21 -7.34
C VAL A 73 -5.15 -5.59 -7.27
N THR A 74 -5.77 -6.55 -7.95
CA THR A 74 -5.39 -7.97 -7.88
C THR A 74 -4.09 -8.26 -8.65
N PRO A 75 -3.42 -9.40 -8.40
CA PRO A 75 -2.26 -9.82 -9.19
C PRO A 75 -2.54 -9.88 -10.69
N GLU A 76 -3.70 -10.40 -11.10
CA GLU A 76 -4.11 -10.46 -12.50
C GLU A 76 -4.23 -9.07 -13.15
N GLU A 77 -4.79 -8.10 -12.43
CA GLU A 77 -4.87 -6.71 -12.91
C GLU A 77 -3.48 -6.07 -12.97
N ILE A 78 -2.60 -6.33 -11.96
CA ILE A 78 -1.22 -5.86 -11.96
C ILE A 78 -0.47 -6.34 -13.21
N ASP A 79 -0.63 -7.61 -13.56
CA ASP A 79 0.02 -8.20 -14.73
C ASP A 79 -0.49 -7.57 -16.05
N LYS A 80 -1.75 -7.12 -16.10
CA LYS A 80 -2.33 -6.44 -17.27
C LYS A 80 -1.86 -5.00 -17.44
N ILE A 81 -1.74 -4.24 -16.35
CA ILE A 81 -1.53 -2.78 -16.42
C ILE A 81 -0.19 -2.30 -15.86
N ASN A 82 0.64 -3.20 -15.39
CA ASN A 82 1.87 -3.02 -14.61
C ASN A 82 1.66 -2.42 -13.21
N ILE A 83 2.70 -2.55 -12.36
CA ILE A 83 2.61 -2.18 -10.95
C ILE A 83 2.46 -0.66 -10.70
N LEU A 84 3.03 0.18 -11.57
CA LEU A 84 2.90 1.63 -11.42
C LEU A 84 1.45 2.07 -11.63
N ASN A 85 0.83 1.63 -12.74
CA ASN A 85 -0.57 1.92 -13.02
C ASN A 85 -1.51 1.24 -12.01
N ALA A 86 -1.17 0.06 -11.53
CA ALA A 86 -1.92 -0.64 -10.49
C ALA A 86 -1.92 0.13 -9.15
N SER A 87 -0.79 0.74 -8.77
CA SER A 87 -0.73 1.60 -7.56
C SER A 87 -1.67 2.80 -7.71
N PHE A 88 -1.66 3.47 -8.86
CA PHE A 88 -2.58 4.59 -9.11
C PHE A 88 -4.04 4.16 -9.10
N LEU A 89 -4.35 3.03 -9.75
CA LEU A 89 -5.71 2.47 -9.76
C LEU A 89 -6.18 2.11 -8.35
N ALA A 90 -5.31 1.54 -7.50
CA ALA A 90 -5.65 1.25 -6.11
C ALA A 90 -5.96 2.53 -5.32
N MET A 91 -5.17 3.60 -5.50
CA MET A 91 -5.45 4.90 -4.88
C MET A 91 -6.77 5.49 -5.39
N HIS A 92 -7.03 5.44 -6.71
CA HIS A 92 -8.30 5.90 -7.29
C HIS A 92 -9.48 5.14 -6.69
N ARG A 93 -9.41 3.81 -6.58
CA ARG A 93 -10.44 2.98 -5.93
C ARG A 93 -10.65 3.30 -4.46
N ALA A 94 -9.59 3.69 -3.74
CA ALA A 94 -9.73 4.16 -2.37
C ALA A 94 -10.46 5.51 -2.31
N VAL A 95 -10.09 6.46 -3.16
CA VAL A 95 -10.74 7.78 -3.23
C VAL A 95 -12.22 7.65 -3.64
N ASP A 96 -12.54 6.76 -4.60
CA ASP A 96 -13.93 6.49 -5.04
C ASP A 96 -14.86 6.04 -3.90
N GLN A 97 -14.31 5.39 -2.88
CA GLN A 97 -15.06 4.82 -1.76
C GLN A 97 -15.17 5.77 -0.56
N LEU A 98 -14.51 6.93 -0.59
CA LEU A 98 -14.61 7.90 0.51
C LEU A 98 -16.03 8.43 0.65
N LYS A 99 -16.57 8.40 1.88
CA LYS A 99 -17.89 8.95 2.20
C LYS A 99 -17.91 10.48 2.23
N VAL A 100 -16.76 11.11 2.39
CA VAL A 100 -16.55 12.56 2.30
C VAL A 100 -15.70 12.83 1.07
N ARG A 101 -16.15 13.73 0.18
CA ARG A 101 -15.38 14.08 -1.03
C ARG A 101 -14.23 15.01 -0.63
N PRO A 102 -12.97 14.66 -0.91
CA PRO A 102 -11.86 15.57 -0.73
C PRO A 102 -11.86 16.66 -1.80
N GLU A 103 -11.25 17.79 -1.49
CA GLU A 103 -10.99 18.91 -2.41
C GLU A 103 -9.55 18.86 -2.95
N HIS A 104 -8.67 18.13 -2.27
CA HIS A 104 -7.27 17.93 -2.65
C HIS A 104 -6.76 16.56 -2.21
N LEU A 105 -5.85 15.98 -3.00
CA LEU A 105 -5.17 14.73 -2.64
C LEU A 105 -3.69 14.99 -2.32
N LEU A 106 -3.22 14.47 -1.19
CA LEU A 106 -1.81 14.37 -0.83
C LEU A 106 -1.35 12.93 -1.10
N ILE A 107 -0.46 12.75 -2.06
CA ILE A 107 -0.05 11.43 -2.54
C ILE A 107 1.38 11.14 -2.08
N ASP A 108 1.61 9.99 -1.43
CA ASP A 108 2.98 9.54 -1.19
C ASP A 108 3.69 9.23 -2.51
N GLY A 109 4.94 9.69 -2.62
CA GLY A 109 5.78 9.45 -3.80
C GLY A 109 5.99 10.67 -4.68
N ASN A 110 6.46 10.43 -5.91
CA ASN A 110 6.84 11.48 -6.87
C ASN A 110 6.05 11.44 -8.17
N ARG A 111 5.09 10.53 -8.31
CA ARG A 111 4.25 10.35 -9.51
C ARG A 111 2.84 9.96 -9.10
N PHE A 112 1.88 10.51 -9.83
CA PHE A 112 0.48 10.14 -9.72
C PHE A 112 -0.23 10.36 -11.05
N LYS A 113 -1.20 9.51 -11.37
CA LYS A 113 -2.09 9.74 -12.51
C LYS A 113 -3.29 10.52 -12.01
N LYS A 114 -3.53 11.70 -12.61
CA LYS A 114 -4.64 12.59 -12.25
C LYS A 114 -5.95 11.78 -12.09
N TYR A 115 -6.65 12.03 -10.99
CA TYR A 115 -7.94 11.45 -10.69
C TYR A 115 -9.03 12.48 -10.96
N GLN A 116 -9.82 12.27 -12.02
CA GLN A 116 -10.86 13.21 -12.46
C GLN A 116 -10.32 14.66 -12.52
N ASP A 117 -11.09 15.63 -12.02
CA ASP A 117 -10.69 17.04 -11.92
C ASP A 117 -10.14 17.43 -10.53
N LEU A 118 -9.89 16.43 -9.67
CA LEU A 118 -9.41 16.64 -8.32
C LEU A 118 -7.92 17.03 -8.31
N PRO A 119 -7.57 18.18 -7.73
CA PRO A 119 -6.19 18.62 -7.57
C PRO A 119 -5.42 17.64 -6.68
N HIS A 120 -4.12 17.51 -6.93
CA HIS A 120 -3.24 16.68 -6.09
C HIS A 120 -1.84 17.27 -5.96
N THR A 121 -1.18 16.91 -4.87
CA THR A 121 0.24 17.17 -4.62
C THR A 121 0.94 15.86 -4.29
N THR A 122 1.99 15.53 -5.05
CA THR A 122 2.87 14.39 -4.73
C THR A 122 3.92 14.81 -3.72
N VAL A 123 4.12 14.01 -2.69
CA VAL A 123 5.03 14.28 -1.58
C VAL A 123 5.98 13.10 -1.40
N VAL A 124 7.24 13.27 -1.76
CA VAL A 124 8.28 12.24 -1.55
C VAL A 124 8.48 12.00 -0.07
N LYS A 125 8.33 10.74 0.38
CA LYS A 125 8.32 10.33 1.79
C LYS A 125 7.23 11.08 2.57
N GLY A 126 6.05 11.14 2.01
CA GLY A 126 4.91 11.86 2.58
C GLY A 126 4.42 11.23 3.89
N ASP A 127 4.55 9.91 4.03
CA ASP A 127 4.28 9.14 5.24
C ASP A 127 5.11 9.61 6.47
N GLY A 128 6.27 10.20 6.24
CA GLY A 128 7.08 10.86 7.25
C GLY A 128 6.88 12.37 7.35
N LYS A 129 5.89 12.96 6.66
CA LYS A 129 5.68 14.41 6.61
C LYS A 129 4.27 14.85 6.99
N TYR A 130 3.23 14.13 6.54
CA TYR A 130 1.83 14.49 6.73
C TYR A 130 1.06 13.39 7.46
N LEU A 131 0.23 13.78 8.44
CA LEU A 131 -0.58 12.85 9.25
C LEU A 131 -1.53 12.02 8.38
N SER A 132 -2.19 12.62 7.40
CA SER A 132 -3.14 11.91 6.53
C SER A 132 -2.47 10.85 5.64
N ILE A 133 -1.24 11.13 5.14
CA ILE A 133 -0.46 10.14 4.36
C ILE A 133 0.03 9.02 5.28
N ALA A 134 0.55 9.36 6.47
CA ALA A 134 0.98 8.36 7.46
C ALA A 134 -0.18 7.44 7.88
N ALA A 135 -1.37 8.00 8.09
CA ALA A 135 -2.58 7.23 8.38
C ALA A 135 -2.96 6.30 7.22
N ALA A 136 -2.89 6.79 5.98
CA ALA A 136 -3.12 5.97 4.78
C ALA A 136 -2.10 4.83 4.67
N SER A 137 -0.82 5.09 4.95
CA SER A 137 0.24 4.07 4.99
C SER A 137 -0.07 2.95 5.99
N ILE A 138 -0.52 3.30 7.21
CA ILE A 138 -0.94 2.33 8.23
C ILE A 138 -2.10 1.47 7.74
N LEU A 139 -3.16 2.07 7.18
CA LEU A 139 -4.32 1.31 6.69
C LEU A 139 -3.92 0.41 5.52
N ALA A 140 -3.26 0.93 4.49
CA ALA A 140 -2.83 0.14 3.33
C ALA A 140 -1.97 -1.07 3.77
N LYS A 141 -1.03 -0.84 4.69
CA LYS A 141 -0.11 -1.87 5.20
C LYS A 141 -0.84 -2.93 6.03
N THR A 142 -1.66 -2.55 6.99
CA THR A 142 -2.32 -3.50 7.90
C THR A 142 -3.39 -4.32 7.19
N TYR A 143 -4.21 -3.71 6.33
CA TYR A 143 -5.18 -4.44 5.51
C TYR A 143 -4.52 -5.43 4.56
N ARG A 144 -3.38 -5.05 3.97
CA ARG A 144 -2.62 -5.96 3.14
C ARG A 144 -1.97 -7.09 3.94
N ASP A 145 -1.48 -6.82 5.13
CA ASP A 145 -0.89 -7.85 6.00
C ASP A 145 -1.94 -8.90 6.39
N ASP A 146 -3.19 -8.49 6.72
CA ASP A 146 -4.31 -9.40 6.98
C ASP A 146 -4.60 -10.29 5.77
N TYR A 147 -4.68 -9.70 4.58
CA TYR A 147 -4.88 -10.44 3.34
C TYR A 147 -3.77 -11.47 3.11
N MET A 148 -2.50 -11.11 3.29
CA MET A 148 -1.38 -12.04 3.13
C MET A 148 -1.35 -13.13 4.20
N ASN A 149 -1.79 -12.83 5.42
CA ASN A 149 -1.96 -13.83 6.48
C ASN A 149 -3.09 -14.82 6.13
N ALA A 150 -4.21 -14.36 5.58
CA ALA A 150 -5.28 -15.22 5.10
C ALA A 150 -4.84 -16.11 3.92
N LEU A 151 -4.07 -15.58 3.00
CA LEU A 151 -3.47 -16.37 1.91
C LEU A 151 -2.47 -17.42 2.42
N HIS A 152 -1.71 -17.10 3.46
CA HIS A 152 -0.79 -18.06 4.07
C HIS A 152 -1.51 -19.29 4.62
N GLN A 153 -2.71 -19.15 5.16
CA GLN A 153 -3.49 -20.30 5.63
C GLN A 153 -3.83 -21.28 4.49
N LYS A 154 -4.03 -20.76 3.27
CA LYS A 154 -4.30 -21.57 2.08
C LYS A 154 -3.04 -22.12 1.42
N TYR A 155 -1.94 -21.38 1.51
CA TYR A 155 -0.66 -21.68 0.85
C TYR A 155 0.52 -21.51 1.82
N PRO A 156 0.64 -22.37 2.85
CA PRO A 156 1.61 -22.20 3.93
C PRO A 156 3.08 -22.31 3.49
N PHE A 157 3.33 -22.94 2.34
CA PHE A 157 4.69 -23.19 1.85
C PHE A 157 5.47 -21.94 1.45
N TYR A 158 4.77 -20.85 1.07
CA TYR A 158 5.40 -19.62 0.61
C TYR A 158 5.78 -18.65 1.75
N ASP A 159 5.45 -19.00 3.00
CA ASP A 159 5.78 -18.20 4.21
C ASP A 159 5.23 -16.75 4.17
N TRP A 160 4.06 -16.57 3.53
CA TRP A 160 3.47 -15.24 3.30
C TRP A 160 3.03 -14.52 4.59
N ASN A 161 2.81 -15.24 5.67
CA ASN A 161 2.58 -14.63 7.00
C ASN A 161 3.80 -13.86 7.52
N LYS A 162 5.01 -14.23 7.10
CA LYS A 162 6.25 -13.55 7.47
C LYS A 162 6.74 -12.60 6.39
N ASN A 163 6.93 -13.12 5.17
CA ASN A 163 7.50 -12.35 4.09
C ASN A 163 6.51 -11.43 3.37
N LYS A 164 5.20 -11.53 3.66
CA LYS A 164 4.12 -10.71 3.05
C LYS A 164 4.17 -10.65 1.51
N GLY A 165 4.70 -11.69 0.87
CA GLY A 165 4.87 -11.79 -0.58
C GLY A 165 6.13 -11.14 -1.14
N TYR A 166 7.01 -10.57 -0.31
CA TYR A 166 8.28 -9.99 -0.75
C TYR A 166 9.26 -11.06 -1.28
N PRO A 167 10.22 -10.66 -2.15
CA PRO A 167 11.16 -11.56 -2.86
C PRO A 167 12.28 -12.08 -1.95
N THR A 168 11.95 -12.70 -0.82
CA THR A 168 12.91 -13.33 0.07
C THR A 168 13.50 -14.60 -0.56
N LYS A 169 14.70 -15.02 -0.14
CA LYS A 169 15.31 -16.28 -0.58
C LYS A 169 14.36 -17.47 -0.37
N LYS A 170 13.67 -17.49 0.78
CA LYS A 170 12.71 -18.55 1.12
C LYS A 170 11.49 -18.55 0.19
N HIS A 171 10.94 -17.37 -0.13
CA HIS A 171 9.81 -17.26 -1.05
C HIS A 171 10.19 -17.74 -2.45
N ARG A 172 11.35 -17.29 -2.99
CA ARG A 172 11.86 -17.74 -4.29
C ARG A 172 12.17 -19.24 -4.32
N ALA A 173 12.73 -19.81 -3.25
CA ALA A 173 12.96 -21.26 -3.14
C ALA A 173 11.64 -22.03 -3.17
N ALA A 174 10.60 -21.56 -2.46
CA ALA A 174 9.28 -22.17 -2.51
C ALA A 174 8.65 -22.12 -3.90
N ILE A 175 8.84 -21.03 -4.65
CA ILE A 175 8.39 -20.92 -6.04
C ILE A 175 9.12 -21.93 -6.94
N ARG A 176 10.44 -22.13 -6.78
CA ARG A 176 11.18 -23.15 -7.55
C ARG A 176 10.69 -24.56 -7.26
N GLU A 177 10.41 -24.88 -6.00
CA GLU A 177 10.01 -26.22 -5.55
C GLU A 177 8.55 -26.53 -5.89
N ARG A 178 7.64 -25.55 -5.71
CA ARG A 178 6.19 -25.75 -5.73
C ARG A 178 5.47 -25.09 -6.89
N GLY A 179 6.19 -24.34 -7.71
CA GLY A 179 5.60 -23.52 -8.77
C GLY A 179 4.93 -22.25 -8.26
N THR A 180 4.07 -21.70 -9.07
CA THR A 180 3.30 -20.47 -8.76
C THR A 180 1.86 -20.80 -8.39
N THR A 181 1.16 -19.82 -7.82
CA THR A 181 -0.27 -19.83 -7.56
C THR A 181 -0.93 -18.69 -8.33
N PRO A 182 -2.27 -18.61 -8.43
CA PRO A 182 -2.97 -17.45 -9.00
C PRO A 182 -2.70 -16.12 -8.31
N TYR A 183 -2.05 -16.15 -7.15
CA TYR A 183 -1.69 -14.94 -6.38
C TYR A 183 -0.28 -14.42 -6.69
N HIS A 184 0.53 -15.13 -7.47
CA HIS A 184 1.81 -14.63 -7.95
C HIS A 184 1.63 -13.68 -9.13
N ARG A 185 2.50 -12.66 -9.23
CA ARG A 185 2.51 -11.68 -10.31
C ARG A 185 3.42 -12.20 -11.42
N MET A 186 2.82 -12.76 -12.44
CA MET A 186 3.55 -13.52 -13.49
C MET A 186 4.46 -12.66 -14.35
N THR A 187 4.23 -11.34 -14.40
CA THR A 187 5.10 -10.38 -15.11
C THR A 187 6.33 -9.95 -14.32
N PHE A 188 6.43 -10.37 -13.04
CA PHE A 188 7.57 -10.05 -12.19
C PHE A 188 8.67 -11.11 -12.33
N ASN A 189 9.94 -10.72 -12.09
CA ASN A 189 11.06 -11.68 -12.02
C ASN A 189 10.94 -12.55 -10.73
N LEU A 190 10.17 -13.62 -10.84
CA LEU A 190 9.81 -14.48 -9.71
C LEU A 190 11.01 -15.24 -9.14
N LEU A 191 11.95 -15.68 -9.98
CA LEU A 191 13.07 -16.52 -9.57
C LEU A 191 14.32 -15.71 -9.24
N GLY A 192 14.40 -14.45 -9.70
CA GLY A 192 15.54 -13.57 -9.44
C GLY A 192 16.79 -13.97 -10.21
N GLU A 193 16.64 -14.77 -11.27
CA GLU A 193 17.71 -15.06 -12.19
C GLU A 193 17.90 -13.86 -13.11
N ASP A 194 19.13 -13.39 -13.22
CA ASP A 194 19.45 -12.28 -14.13
C ASP A 194 19.38 -12.83 -15.57
N PRO A 195 18.55 -12.29 -16.48
CA PRO A 195 18.52 -12.74 -17.86
C PRO A 195 19.87 -12.68 -18.58
N GLN A 196 20.82 -11.89 -18.05
CA GLN A 196 22.18 -11.77 -18.59
C GLN A 196 23.13 -12.90 -18.19
N LEU A 197 22.79 -13.75 -17.20
CA LEU A 197 23.63 -14.86 -16.75
C LEU A 197 23.31 -16.21 -17.42
N SER A 198 22.34 -16.26 -18.34
CA SER A 198 21.98 -17.49 -19.06
C SER A 198 22.74 -17.72 -20.38
N PHE A 199 23.80 -16.95 -20.64
CA PHE A 199 24.72 -17.20 -21.74
C PHE A 199 26.09 -17.70 -21.22
N GLU A 200 26.07 -18.85 -20.57
CA GLU A 200 27.31 -19.67 -20.52
C GLU A 200 27.19 -20.77 -21.58
N PHE A 201 28.17 -20.77 -22.49
CA PHE A 201 28.38 -21.63 -23.64
C PHE A 201 28.61 -23.10 -23.26
#